data_50adbef481d37762d949d4dcda78f192
#
_entry.id   50adbef481d37762d949d4dcda78f192
#
_cell.length_a   1.000
_cell.length_b   1.000
_cell.length_c   1.000
_cell.angle_alpha   90.00
_cell.angle_beta   90.00
_cell.angle_gamma   90.00
#
_symmetry.space_group_name_H-M   'P 1'
#
loop_
_entity.id
_entity.type
_entity.pdbx_description
1 polymer ?
#
loop_
_entity_poly.entity_id
_entity_poly.type
_entity_poly.pdbx_seq_one_letter_code
_entity_poly.pdbx_strand_id
1 'polypeptide(L)'
;MMKRRLALYLILAAAVVLLLYMWQAPRDKTAKQAQIDATIQTAEKHYINPNNGLIHAYPDQLKSEYLSESIGLYMEYLVNSNRKQAFSSLYEAFQKGLAVQKEDRIYVKWKADRGTTVNALIDDTRIIKALQKASRMFHDPTYNDTAKTLAASIAKTQMVNGIYADYYDWSAQKAGSRITLSYITPAFSNSLPNTEKTAELLQEAGNQTTESLFFPEYYDIRKGQYVSQEKVHMVDQLLIAINREAHGYPSPAFSAWLQKEWKAKQKLFGQYVRASALPAVDYESLSVYDYLALYFKQTGEEELAAEVQKRARSISSGPLSQETHFFDYIHGRLLQLR
;
A
#
# COMPACT_ATOMS: atom_id res chain seq x y z
N MET A 1 56.60 -17.69 10.38
CA MET A 1 55.66 -18.81 10.20
C MET A 1 54.20 -18.45 10.60
N MET A 2 53.97 -17.80 11.76
CA MET A 2 52.61 -17.49 12.30
C MET A 2 51.77 -16.62 11.40
N LYS A 3 52.31 -15.57 10.76
CA LYS A 3 51.56 -14.68 9.83
C LYS A 3 51.05 -15.40 8.55
N ARG A 4 51.82 -16.36 8.03
CA ARG A 4 51.42 -17.17 6.86
C ARG A 4 50.30 -18.16 7.20
N ARG A 5 50.30 -18.74 8.40
CA ARG A 5 49.21 -19.60 8.87
C ARG A 5 47.91 -18.83 9.12
N LEU A 6 48.00 -17.63 9.69
CA LEU A 6 46.83 -16.76 9.90
C LEU A 6 46.16 -16.33 8.56
N ALA A 7 47.00 -15.97 7.57
CA ALA A 7 46.49 -15.64 6.23
C ALA A 7 45.78 -16.83 5.55
N LEU A 8 46.30 -18.05 5.72
CA LEU A 8 45.68 -19.26 5.19
C LEU A 8 44.32 -19.56 5.85
N TYR A 9 44.18 -19.37 7.16
CA TYR A 9 42.91 -19.54 7.88
C TYR A 9 41.85 -18.49 7.45
N LEU A 10 42.27 -17.24 7.21
CA LEU A 10 41.37 -16.20 6.73
C LEU A 10 40.85 -16.49 5.30
N ILE A 11 41.76 -17.01 4.43
CA ILE A 11 41.35 -17.40 3.07
C ILE A 11 40.42 -18.61 3.12
N LEU A 12 40.64 -19.59 3.95
CA LEU A 12 39.77 -20.75 4.13
C LEU A 12 38.42 -20.33 4.70
N ALA A 13 38.37 -19.46 5.70
CA ALA A 13 37.14 -18.93 6.26
C ALA A 13 36.32 -18.15 5.22
N ALA A 14 36.97 -17.30 4.42
CA ALA A 14 36.34 -16.57 3.34
C ALA A 14 35.78 -17.50 2.26
N ALA A 15 36.51 -18.57 1.88
CA ALA A 15 36.05 -19.56 0.93
C ALA A 15 34.84 -20.36 1.44
N VAL A 16 34.83 -20.74 2.73
CA VAL A 16 33.67 -21.40 3.35
C VAL A 16 32.43 -20.49 3.37
N VAL A 17 32.59 -19.21 3.72
CA VAL A 17 31.52 -18.24 3.69
C VAL A 17 30.99 -18.05 2.27
N LEU A 18 31.86 -17.99 1.27
CA LEU A 18 31.50 -17.88 -0.15
C LEU A 18 30.72 -19.12 -0.63
N LEU A 19 31.19 -20.32 -0.26
CA LEU A 19 30.53 -21.58 -0.58
C LEU A 19 29.14 -21.70 0.08
N LEU A 20 29.01 -21.29 1.33
CA LEU A 20 27.72 -21.23 2.03
C LEU A 20 26.76 -20.24 1.35
N TYR A 21 27.25 -19.06 0.97
CA TYR A 21 26.47 -18.07 0.23
C TYR A 21 26.02 -18.60 -1.14
N MET A 22 26.92 -19.22 -1.91
CA MET A 22 26.59 -19.84 -3.21
C MET A 22 25.62 -21.01 -3.09
N TRP A 23 25.60 -21.70 -1.96
CA TRP A 23 24.65 -22.80 -1.70
C TRP A 23 23.28 -22.32 -1.21
N GLN A 24 23.22 -21.24 -0.43
CA GLN A 24 21.99 -20.65 0.06
C GLN A 24 21.24 -19.81 -1.00
N ALA A 25 21.95 -19.03 -1.80
CA ALA A 25 21.34 -18.10 -2.77
C ALA A 25 20.36 -18.75 -3.78
N PRO A 26 20.62 -19.97 -4.35
CA PRO A 26 19.66 -20.65 -5.20
C PRO A 26 18.42 -21.14 -4.45
N ARG A 27 18.57 -21.60 -3.20
CA ARG A 27 17.48 -22.10 -2.36
C ARG A 27 16.52 -21.00 -1.97
N ASP A 28 17.02 -19.81 -1.60
CA ASP A 28 16.23 -18.65 -1.24
C ASP A 28 15.42 -18.15 -2.45
N LYS A 29 16.02 -18.14 -3.65
CA LYS A 29 15.32 -17.80 -4.88
C LYS A 29 14.18 -18.77 -5.18
N THR A 30 14.41 -20.08 -5.00
CA THR A 30 13.40 -21.11 -5.23
C THR A 30 12.27 -21.02 -4.21
N ALA A 31 12.57 -20.77 -2.93
CA ALA A 31 11.58 -20.60 -1.88
C ALA A 31 10.72 -19.33 -2.11
N LYS A 32 11.36 -18.19 -2.45
CA LYS A 32 10.64 -16.96 -2.80
C LYS A 32 9.73 -17.16 -4.01
N GLN A 33 10.20 -17.88 -5.02
CA GLN A 33 9.41 -18.17 -6.22
C GLN A 33 8.19 -19.05 -5.88
N ALA A 34 8.37 -20.12 -5.11
CA ALA A 34 7.29 -20.99 -4.66
C ALA A 34 6.23 -20.23 -3.84
N GLN A 35 6.66 -19.27 -3.01
CA GLN A 35 5.77 -18.40 -2.24
C GLN A 35 4.96 -17.47 -3.13
N ILE A 36 5.56 -16.90 -4.17
CA ILE A 36 4.86 -16.07 -5.17
C ILE A 36 3.81 -16.90 -5.89
N ASP A 37 4.16 -18.11 -6.33
CA ASP A 37 3.24 -19.00 -7.02
C ASP A 37 2.07 -19.42 -6.13
N ALA A 38 2.33 -19.77 -4.87
CA ALA A 38 1.30 -20.07 -3.88
C ALA A 38 0.35 -18.89 -3.63
N THR A 39 0.88 -17.65 -3.61
CA THR A 39 0.05 -16.45 -3.47
C THR A 39 -0.90 -16.27 -4.64
N ILE A 40 -0.40 -16.45 -5.87
CA ILE A 40 -1.22 -16.34 -7.09
C ILE A 40 -2.29 -17.44 -7.11
N GLN A 41 -1.92 -18.68 -6.84
CA GLN A 41 -2.86 -19.80 -6.77
C GLN A 41 -3.96 -19.57 -5.72
N THR A 42 -3.60 -19.02 -4.56
CA THR A 42 -4.58 -18.69 -3.51
C THR A 42 -5.53 -17.58 -3.97
N ALA A 43 -5.00 -16.53 -4.61
CA ALA A 43 -5.82 -15.46 -5.14
C ALA A 43 -6.78 -15.96 -6.22
N GLU A 44 -6.28 -16.75 -7.18
CA GLU A 44 -7.09 -17.35 -8.26
C GLU A 44 -8.18 -18.27 -7.74
N LYS A 45 -7.85 -19.09 -6.73
CA LYS A 45 -8.78 -20.08 -6.20
C LYS A 45 -9.86 -19.47 -5.32
N HIS A 46 -9.54 -18.46 -4.49
CA HIS A 46 -10.41 -18.01 -3.41
C HIS A 46 -10.93 -16.59 -3.56
N TYR A 47 -10.23 -15.72 -4.33
CA TYR A 47 -10.62 -14.32 -4.44
C TYR A 47 -10.99 -13.89 -5.86
N ILE A 48 -10.43 -14.48 -6.91
CA ILE A 48 -10.71 -14.08 -8.28
C ILE A 48 -11.99 -14.75 -8.76
N ASN A 49 -12.97 -13.94 -9.19
CA ASN A 49 -14.18 -14.45 -9.82
C ASN A 49 -13.84 -14.99 -11.23
N PRO A 50 -14.05 -16.28 -11.51
CA PRO A 50 -13.69 -16.88 -12.80
C PRO A 50 -14.50 -16.32 -13.98
N ASN A 51 -15.66 -15.70 -13.74
CA ASN A 51 -16.54 -15.19 -14.81
C ASN A 51 -16.14 -13.79 -15.30
N ASN A 52 -15.56 -12.94 -14.42
CA ASN A 52 -15.24 -11.56 -14.76
C ASN A 52 -13.80 -11.15 -14.43
N GLY A 53 -13.03 -11.99 -13.74
CA GLY A 53 -11.64 -11.73 -13.36
C GLY A 53 -11.46 -10.71 -12.23
N LEU A 54 -12.54 -10.17 -11.65
CA LEU A 54 -12.47 -9.22 -10.55
C LEU A 54 -12.21 -9.92 -9.21
N ILE A 55 -11.67 -9.16 -8.27
CA ILE A 55 -11.23 -9.68 -6.97
C ILE A 55 -12.32 -9.43 -5.94
N HIS A 56 -12.85 -10.49 -5.36
CA HIS A 56 -13.76 -10.46 -4.22
C HIS A 56 -13.06 -9.87 -2.98
N ALA A 57 -13.78 -9.06 -2.21
CA ALA A 57 -13.27 -8.52 -0.94
C ALA A 57 -13.01 -9.62 0.10
N TYR A 58 -13.79 -10.72 0.08
CA TYR A 58 -13.61 -11.86 0.96
C TYR A 58 -13.54 -13.17 0.17
N PRO A 59 -12.80 -14.19 0.65
CA PRO A 59 -12.62 -15.44 -0.07
C PRO A 59 -13.91 -16.23 -0.16
N ASP A 60 -14.13 -16.88 -1.30
CA ASP A 60 -15.26 -17.80 -1.57
C ASP A 60 -16.66 -17.16 -1.40
N GLN A 61 -16.75 -15.83 -1.31
CA GLN A 61 -18.02 -15.11 -1.11
C GLN A 61 -18.53 -14.50 -2.42
N LEU A 62 -19.37 -15.21 -3.14
CA LEU A 62 -19.95 -14.77 -4.43
C LEU A 62 -20.71 -13.43 -4.39
N LYS A 63 -21.13 -12.97 -3.20
CA LYS A 63 -21.81 -11.68 -2.99
C LYS A 63 -20.91 -10.61 -2.43
N SER A 64 -19.62 -10.90 -2.24
CA SER A 64 -18.69 -9.89 -1.75
C SER A 64 -18.43 -8.81 -2.79
N GLU A 65 -17.98 -7.66 -2.33
CA GLU A 65 -17.73 -6.50 -3.18
C GLU A 65 -16.47 -6.69 -4.02
N TYR A 66 -16.41 -6.00 -5.17
CA TYR A 66 -15.20 -5.86 -5.99
C TYR A 66 -14.73 -4.42 -5.89
N LEU A 67 -13.54 -4.19 -5.33
CA LEU A 67 -13.01 -2.88 -5.03
C LEU A 67 -11.80 -2.52 -5.91
N SER A 68 -11.70 -1.26 -6.31
CA SER A 68 -10.51 -0.74 -7.03
C SER A 68 -9.24 -0.88 -6.18
N GLU A 69 -9.37 -0.78 -4.86
CA GLU A 69 -8.31 -1.04 -3.89
C GLU A 69 -7.67 -2.41 -4.08
N SER A 70 -8.50 -3.46 -4.16
CA SER A 70 -8.04 -4.83 -4.37
C SER A 70 -7.29 -4.99 -5.69
N ILE A 71 -7.81 -4.38 -6.75
CA ILE A 71 -7.19 -4.40 -8.09
C ILE A 71 -5.84 -3.70 -8.04
N GLY A 72 -5.76 -2.48 -7.50
CA GLY A 72 -4.52 -1.70 -7.44
C GLY A 72 -3.42 -2.40 -6.63
N LEU A 73 -3.76 -2.99 -5.48
CA LEU A 73 -2.84 -3.75 -4.64
C LEU A 73 -2.34 -5.03 -5.32
N TYR A 74 -3.23 -5.75 -5.99
CA TYR A 74 -2.81 -6.96 -6.69
C TYR A 74 -1.99 -6.65 -7.93
N MET A 75 -2.30 -5.59 -8.68
CA MET A 75 -1.43 -5.07 -9.74
C MET A 75 -0.02 -4.75 -9.21
N GLU A 76 0.08 -4.07 -8.05
CA GLU A 76 1.36 -3.79 -7.41
C GLU A 76 2.12 -5.09 -7.07
N TYR A 77 1.42 -6.08 -6.50
CA TYR A 77 2.03 -7.38 -6.20
C TYR A 77 2.55 -8.10 -7.45
N LEU A 78 1.72 -8.18 -8.49
CA LEU A 78 2.05 -8.90 -9.73
C LEU A 78 3.22 -8.25 -10.49
N VAL A 79 3.26 -6.92 -10.57
CA VAL A 79 4.39 -6.23 -11.20
C VAL A 79 5.66 -6.36 -10.37
N ASN A 80 5.59 -6.28 -9.04
CA ASN A 80 6.75 -6.46 -8.16
C ASN A 80 7.32 -7.89 -8.18
N SER A 81 6.46 -8.88 -8.42
CA SER A 81 6.84 -10.29 -8.56
C SER A 81 7.12 -10.73 -10.01
N ASN A 82 7.10 -9.80 -10.98
CA ASN A 82 7.37 -10.03 -12.40
C ASN A 82 6.41 -11.06 -13.05
N ARG A 83 5.09 -10.92 -12.80
CA ARG A 83 4.06 -11.85 -13.28
C ARG A 83 3.24 -11.26 -14.44
N LYS A 84 3.85 -11.17 -15.63
CA LYS A 84 3.27 -10.51 -16.82
C LYS A 84 1.89 -11.05 -17.19
N GLN A 85 1.75 -12.40 -17.29
CA GLN A 85 0.48 -13.01 -17.75
C GLN A 85 -0.68 -12.72 -16.77
N ALA A 86 -0.46 -12.94 -15.46
CA ALA A 86 -1.48 -12.65 -14.44
C ALA A 86 -1.81 -11.15 -14.39
N PHE A 87 -0.82 -10.27 -14.57
CA PHE A 87 -1.04 -8.82 -14.67
C PHE A 87 -1.89 -8.46 -15.88
N SER A 88 -1.62 -9.03 -17.06
CA SER A 88 -2.42 -8.79 -18.27
C SER A 88 -3.87 -9.22 -18.09
N SER A 89 -4.13 -10.40 -17.52
CA SER A 89 -5.49 -10.88 -17.24
C SER A 89 -6.23 -9.96 -16.25
N LEU A 90 -5.54 -9.51 -15.19
CA LEU A 90 -6.11 -8.57 -14.21
C LEU A 90 -6.40 -7.20 -14.85
N TYR A 91 -5.52 -6.72 -15.71
CA TYR A 91 -5.71 -5.46 -16.45
C TYR A 91 -6.95 -5.52 -17.36
N GLU A 92 -7.16 -6.64 -18.06
CA GLU A 92 -8.39 -6.82 -18.86
C GLU A 92 -9.64 -6.83 -17.99
N ALA A 93 -9.62 -7.50 -16.84
CA ALA A 93 -10.73 -7.48 -15.89
C ALA A 93 -11.01 -6.08 -15.35
N PHE A 94 -9.96 -5.31 -15.01
CA PHE A 94 -10.04 -3.90 -14.63
C PHE A 94 -10.71 -3.05 -15.71
N GLN A 95 -10.25 -3.17 -16.97
CA GLN A 95 -10.82 -2.41 -18.10
C GLN A 95 -12.31 -2.70 -18.31
N LYS A 96 -12.72 -3.96 -18.17
CA LYS A 96 -14.12 -4.38 -18.38
C LYS A 96 -15.04 -4.06 -17.20
N GLY A 97 -14.52 -4.12 -15.97
CA GLY A 97 -15.33 -4.11 -14.75
C GLY A 97 -15.34 -2.79 -13.98
N LEU A 98 -14.24 -2.06 -13.98
CA LEU A 98 -14.06 -0.87 -13.14
C LEU A 98 -13.77 0.40 -13.93
N ALA A 99 -13.09 0.33 -15.07
CA ALA A 99 -12.81 1.49 -15.89
C ALA A 99 -14.09 1.99 -16.60
N VAL A 100 -14.32 3.29 -16.58
CA VAL A 100 -15.46 3.97 -17.21
C VAL A 100 -14.92 4.99 -18.19
N GLN A 101 -15.08 4.70 -19.48
CA GLN A 101 -14.74 5.65 -20.54
C GLN A 101 -15.83 6.70 -20.70
N LYS A 102 -15.46 7.97 -20.65
CA LYS A 102 -16.31 9.13 -20.95
C LYS A 102 -15.55 10.11 -21.81
N GLU A 103 -15.93 10.19 -23.09
CA GLU A 103 -15.21 11.03 -24.07
C GLU A 103 -13.73 10.71 -24.12
N ASP A 104 -12.86 11.70 -23.83
CA ASP A 104 -11.42 11.61 -23.78
C ASP A 104 -10.87 11.18 -22.40
N ARG A 105 -11.73 10.82 -21.43
CA ARG A 105 -11.39 10.54 -20.04
C ARG A 105 -11.69 9.12 -19.65
N ILE A 106 -10.88 8.62 -18.72
CA ILE A 106 -11.12 7.36 -18.02
C ILE A 106 -11.28 7.65 -16.52
N TYR A 107 -12.32 7.09 -15.93
CA TYR A 107 -12.55 7.08 -14.49
C TYR A 107 -12.53 5.66 -13.97
N VAL A 108 -12.22 5.46 -12.69
CA VAL A 108 -12.27 4.14 -12.05
C VAL A 108 -13.37 4.12 -11.01
N LYS A 109 -14.29 3.19 -11.10
CA LYS A 109 -15.25 2.96 -10.03
C LYS A 109 -14.51 2.47 -8.79
N TRP A 110 -14.71 3.09 -7.62
CA TRP A 110 -14.15 2.55 -6.38
C TRP A 110 -14.70 1.17 -6.03
N LYS A 111 -15.95 0.89 -6.50
CA LYS A 111 -16.66 -0.37 -6.34
C LYS A 111 -17.36 -0.74 -7.64
N ALA A 112 -17.21 -1.99 -8.10
CA ALA A 112 -17.78 -2.46 -9.35
C ALA A 112 -19.27 -2.80 -9.20
N ASP A 113 -20.11 -1.79 -9.14
CA ASP A 113 -21.56 -1.93 -9.23
C ASP A 113 -22.17 -0.91 -10.23
N ARG A 114 -23.48 -1.02 -10.49
CA ARG A 114 -24.18 -0.15 -11.46
C ARG A 114 -24.37 1.27 -10.94
N GLY A 115 -24.42 1.46 -9.62
CA GLY A 115 -24.72 2.74 -8.98
C GLY A 115 -23.48 3.59 -8.70
N THR A 116 -22.30 3.02 -8.74
CA THR A 116 -21.06 3.75 -8.42
C THR A 116 -20.68 4.71 -9.53
N THR A 117 -20.62 5.99 -9.19
CA THR A 117 -20.26 7.11 -10.06
C THR A 117 -19.09 7.93 -9.53
N VAL A 118 -18.34 7.38 -8.58
CA VAL A 118 -17.18 8.02 -7.95
C VAL A 118 -15.97 7.09 -7.98
N ASN A 119 -14.78 7.68 -8.02
CA ASN A 119 -13.48 7.03 -7.87
C ASN A 119 -12.96 7.15 -6.42
N ALA A 120 -11.78 6.61 -6.15
CA ALA A 120 -11.01 6.83 -4.93
C ALA A 120 -9.58 7.19 -5.30
N LEU A 121 -9.12 8.39 -4.93
CA LEU A 121 -7.82 8.96 -5.34
C LEU A 121 -6.65 8.04 -5.01
N ILE A 122 -6.65 7.43 -3.81
CA ILE A 122 -5.56 6.54 -3.38
C ILE A 122 -5.45 5.30 -4.27
N ASP A 123 -6.59 4.73 -4.66
CA ASP A 123 -6.64 3.54 -5.50
C ASP A 123 -6.22 3.87 -6.93
N ASP A 124 -6.73 4.98 -7.47
CA ASP A 124 -6.39 5.45 -8.81
C ASP A 124 -4.89 5.69 -8.95
N THR A 125 -4.27 6.38 -7.99
CA THR A 125 -2.83 6.66 -8.03
C THR A 125 -1.99 5.41 -7.85
N ARG A 126 -2.47 4.43 -7.09
CA ARG A 126 -1.86 3.09 -6.96
C ARG A 126 -1.92 2.33 -8.29
N ILE A 127 -3.08 2.34 -8.95
CA ILE A 127 -3.27 1.72 -10.27
C ILE A 127 -2.37 2.40 -11.31
N ILE A 128 -2.33 3.73 -11.38
CA ILE A 128 -1.45 4.49 -12.27
C ILE A 128 0.01 4.08 -12.09
N LYS A 129 0.51 4.05 -10.84
CA LYS A 129 1.88 3.64 -10.52
C LYS A 129 2.17 2.21 -10.99
N ALA A 130 1.24 1.27 -10.73
CA ALA A 130 1.40 -0.12 -11.15
C ALA A 130 1.43 -0.27 -12.67
N LEU A 131 0.55 0.43 -13.40
CA LEU A 131 0.51 0.47 -14.86
C LEU A 131 1.79 1.07 -15.46
N GLN A 132 2.29 2.19 -14.94
CA GLN A 132 3.54 2.80 -15.37
C GLN A 132 4.74 1.86 -15.17
N LYS A 133 4.79 1.14 -14.04
CA LYS A 133 5.83 0.15 -13.78
C LYS A 133 5.71 -1.05 -14.70
N ALA A 134 4.49 -1.56 -14.92
CA ALA A 134 4.23 -2.68 -15.82
C ALA A 134 4.61 -2.34 -17.27
N SER A 135 4.31 -1.13 -17.76
CA SER A 135 4.70 -0.70 -19.09
C SER A 135 6.21 -0.80 -19.32
N ARG A 136 7.00 -0.31 -18.36
CA ARG A 136 8.47 -0.41 -18.43
C ARG A 136 8.98 -1.83 -18.32
N MET A 137 8.42 -2.61 -17.41
CA MET A 137 8.90 -3.95 -17.07
C MET A 137 8.53 -4.99 -18.13
N PHE A 138 7.31 -4.88 -18.68
CA PHE A 138 6.77 -5.85 -19.63
C PHE A 138 6.88 -5.38 -21.09
N HIS A 139 7.42 -4.17 -21.33
CA HIS A 139 7.60 -3.54 -22.64
C HIS A 139 6.27 -3.42 -23.43
N ASP A 140 5.21 -3.00 -22.73
CA ASP A 140 3.87 -2.77 -23.31
C ASP A 140 3.42 -1.33 -23.06
N PRO A 141 3.38 -0.47 -24.11
CA PRO A 141 3.01 0.93 -23.97
C PRO A 141 1.54 1.14 -23.59
N THR A 142 0.64 0.17 -23.84
CA THR A 142 -0.80 0.26 -23.57
C THR A 142 -1.07 0.58 -22.10
N TYR A 143 -0.29 0.00 -21.17
CA TYR A 143 -0.42 0.29 -19.75
C TYR A 143 -0.10 1.74 -19.41
N ASN A 144 0.96 2.31 -20.02
CA ASN A 144 1.34 3.69 -19.77
C ASN A 144 0.34 4.69 -20.39
N ASP A 145 -0.25 4.37 -21.53
CA ASP A 145 -1.27 5.22 -22.16
C ASP A 145 -2.54 5.28 -21.30
N THR A 146 -2.98 4.15 -20.75
CA THR A 146 -4.07 4.12 -19.75
C THR A 146 -3.71 4.92 -18.51
N ALA A 147 -2.50 4.76 -17.96
CA ALA A 147 -2.04 5.51 -16.80
C ALA A 147 -2.05 7.03 -17.03
N LYS A 148 -1.57 7.49 -18.20
CA LYS A 148 -1.59 8.91 -18.60
C LYS A 148 -3.01 9.46 -18.71
N THR A 149 -3.91 8.71 -19.33
CA THR A 149 -5.32 9.12 -19.48
C THR A 149 -6.02 9.23 -18.12
N LEU A 150 -5.80 8.27 -17.21
CA LEU A 150 -6.30 8.33 -15.84
C LEU A 150 -5.76 9.56 -15.11
N ALA A 151 -4.44 9.79 -15.15
CA ALA A 151 -3.82 10.94 -14.49
C ALA A 151 -4.35 12.26 -15.04
N ALA A 152 -4.51 12.39 -16.36
CA ALA A 152 -5.08 13.58 -16.99
C ALA A 152 -6.55 13.79 -16.60
N SER A 153 -7.35 12.72 -16.47
CA SER A 153 -8.74 12.80 -16.03
C SER A 153 -8.84 13.33 -14.59
N ILE A 154 -8.04 12.81 -13.67
CA ILE A 154 -7.97 13.24 -12.28
C ILE A 154 -7.53 14.71 -12.20
N ALA A 155 -6.44 15.07 -12.88
CA ALA A 155 -5.91 16.43 -12.88
C ALA A 155 -6.93 17.47 -13.39
N LYS A 156 -7.77 17.09 -14.36
CA LYS A 156 -8.78 17.97 -14.97
C LYS A 156 -10.02 18.15 -14.10
N THR A 157 -10.37 17.17 -13.26
CA THR A 157 -11.69 17.12 -12.63
C THR A 157 -11.69 17.08 -11.10
N GLN A 158 -10.61 16.68 -10.47
CA GLN A 158 -10.62 16.31 -9.04
C GLN A 158 -9.94 17.35 -8.13
N MET A 159 -9.86 18.61 -8.57
CA MET A 159 -9.27 19.70 -7.77
C MET A 159 -10.33 20.70 -7.32
N VAL A 160 -10.20 21.16 -6.08
CA VAL A 160 -11.00 22.23 -5.48
C VAL A 160 -10.03 23.23 -4.86
N ASN A 161 -10.07 24.49 -5.28
CA ASN A 161 -9.17 25.55 -4.78
C ASN A 161 -7.67 25.21 -4.90
N GLY A 162 -7.28 24.42 -5.90
CA GLY A 162 -5.90 23.98 -6.12
C GLY A 162 -5.47 22.82 -5.21
N ILE A 163 -6.38 22.18 -4.49
CA ILE A 163 -6.15 20.99 -3.66
C ILE A 163 -6.91 19.83 -4.26
N TYR A 164 -6.27 18.68 -4.42
CA TYR A 164 -6.94 17.45 -4.85
C TYR A 164 -7.91 16.96 -3.78
N ALA A 165 -9.09 16.46 -4.21
CA ALA A 165 -10.08 15.85 -3.33
C ALA A 165 -9.99 14.32 -3.34
N ASP A 166 -10.61 13.65 -2.38
CA ASP A 166 -10.63 12.18 -2.26
C ASP A 166 -11.23 11.50 -3.50
N TYR A 167 -12.17 12.15 -4.17
CA TYR A 167 -12.90 11.57 -5.30
C TYR A 167 -13.48 12.64 -6.23
N TYR A 168 -13.90 12.21 -7.41
CA TYR A 168 -14.74 12.95 -8.34
C TYR A 168 -15.99 12.13 -8.67
N ASP A 169 -17.17 12.76 -8.56
CA ASP A 169 -18.43 12.20 -9.02
C ASP A 169 -18.70 12.64 -10.45
N TRP A 170 -18.53 11.73 -11.40
CA TRP A 170 -18.74 12.04 -12.82
C TRP A 170 -20.20 12.08 -13.24
N SER A 171 -21.15 11.65 -12.41
CA SER A 171 -22.59 11.85 -12.63
C SER A 171 -23.00 13.26 -12.20
N ALA A 172 -22.58 13.68 -11.01
CA ALA A 172 -22.83 15.02 -10.50
C ALA A 172 -21.86 16.08 -11.05
N GLN A 173 -20.81 15.67 -11.80
CA GLN A 173 -19.73 16.51 -12.30
C GLN A 173 -19.08 17.36 -11.20
N LYS A 174 -18.77 16.74 -10.05
CA LYS A 174 -18.31 17.45 -8.86
C LYS A 174 -17.24 16.69 -8.12
N ALA A 175 -16.15 17.39 -7.77
CA ALA A 175 -15.13 16.87 -6.86
C ALA A 175 -15.64 16.86 -5.41
N GLY A 176 -15.08 15.96 -4.62
CA GLY A 176 -15.27 15.91 -3.18
C GLY A 176 -14.91 17.22 -2.48
N SER A 177 -15.16 17.29 -1.18
CA SER A 177 -14.87 18.50 -0.39
C SER A 177 -13.78 18.32 0.65
N ARG A 178 -13.10 17.16 0.65
CA ARG A 178 -12.01 16.85 1.58
C ARG A 178 -10.88 16.11 0.87
N ILE A 179 -9.72 16.16 1.47
CA ILE A 179 -8.60 15.26 1.16
C ILE A 179 -8.19 14.50 2.41
N THR A 180 -8.25 13.19 2.35
CA THR A 180 -7.76 12.28 3.38
C THR A 180 -6.23 12.27 3.34
N LEU A 181 -5.57 12.54 4.46
CA LEU A 181 -4.12 12.76 4.48
C LEU A 181 -3.32 11.51 4.11
N SER A 182 -3.84 10.32 4.43
CA SER A 182 -3.23 9.03 4.00
C SER A 182 -3.24 8.84 2.48
N TYR A 183 -4.05 9.62 1.72
CA TYR A 183 -4.13 9.54 0.25
C TYR A 183 -3.01 10.33 -0.45
N ILE A 184 -2.31 11.23 0.26
CA ILE A 184 -1.23 12.05 -0.28
C ILE A 184 0.06 11.19 -0.31
N THR A 185 0.07 10.17 -1.13
CA THR A 185 1.17 9.20 -1.23
C THR A 185 2.27 9.67 -2.20
N PRO A 186 3.49 9.07 -2.15
CA PRO A 186 4.47 9.28 -3.21
C PRO A 186 3.95 8.91 -4.61
N ALA A 187 3.04 7.94 -4.72
CA ALA A 187 2.39 7.61 -5.98
C ALA A 187 1.53 8.78 -6.48
N PHE A 188 0.77 9.43 -5.60
CA PHE A 188 0.01 10.64 -5.90
C PHE A 188 0.93 11.76 -6.41
N SER A 189 1.96 12.13 -5.65
CA SER A 189 2.87 13.24 -5.99
C SER A 189 3.68 13.00 -7.27
N ASN A 190 4.00 11.73 -7.58
CA ASN A 190 4.79 11.37 -8.76
C ASN A 190 3.94 11.14 -10.03
N SER A 191 2.63 10.95 -9.88
CA SER A 191 1.75 10.60 -11.00
C SER A 191 0.88 11.75 -11.49
N LEU A 192 0.62 12.75 -10.64
CA LEU A 192 -0.28 13.86 -10.92
C LEU A 192 0.48 15.19 -10.96
N PRO A 193 0.05 16.16 -11.80
CA PRO A 193 0.62 17.50 -11.83
C PRO A 193 0.05 18.36 -10.68
N ASN A 194 0.73 19.46 -10.34
CA ASN A 194 0.26 20.49 -9.39
C ASN A 194 -0.14 19.92 -8.01
N THR A 195 0.65 19.01 -7.49
CA THR A 195 0.39 18.32 -6.21
C THR A 195 0.94 19.07 -5.00
N GLU A 196 1.75 20.10 -5.18
CA GLU A 196 2.54 20.79 -4.17
C GLU A 196 1.65 21.33 -3.04
N LYS A 197 0.59 22.06 -3.40
CA LYS A 197 -0.36 22.63 -2.42
C LYS A 197 -1.09 21.56 -1.61
N THR A 198 -1.36 20.41 -2.22
CA THR A 198 -1.97 19.26 -1.51
C THR A 198 -0.94 18.59 -0.61
N ALA A 199 0.31 18.44 -1.06
CA ALA A 199 1.38 17.83 -0.29
C ALA A 199 1.81 18.69 0.94
N GLU A 200 1.74 20.00 0.85
CA GLU A 200 1.98 20.94 1.97
C GLU A 200 1.07 20.65 3.17
N LEU A 201 -0.13 20.12 2.94
CA LEU A 201 -1.04 19.72 4.02
C LEU A 201 -0.44 18.65 4.94
N LEU A 202 0.47 17.81 4.43
CA LEU A 202 1.20 16.83 5.26
C LEU A 202 2.17 17.52 6.22
N GLN A 203 2.83 18.59 5.81
CA GLN A 203 3.71 19.37 6.67
C GLN A 203 2.92 19.99 7.83
N GLU A 204 1.85 20.70 7.50
CA GLU A 204 1.00 21.38 8.48
C GLU A 204 0.28 20.41 9.42
N ALA A 205 -0.09 19.22 8.95
CA ALA A 205 -0.68 18.16 9.77
C ALA A 205 0.22 17.77 10.96
N GLY A 206 1.55 17.86 10.81
CA GLY A 206 2.50 17.67 11.90
C GLY A 206 2.39 18.71 13.01
N ASN A 207 2.00 19.93 12.67
CA ASN A 207 1.81 21.00 13.65
C ASN A 207 0.54 20.77 14.50
N GLN A 208 -0.43 20.01 13.98
CA GLN A 208 -1.65 19.65 14.71
C GLN A 208 -1.39 18.58 15.79
N THR A 209 -0.21 17.97 15.82
CA THR A 209 0.17 16.96 16.82
C THR A 209 0.72 17.55 18.13
N THR A 210 0.69 18.87 18.31
CA THR A 210 1.10 19.52 19.57
C THR A 210 0.23 19.14 20.76
N GLU A 211 -1.06 18.86 20.52
CA GLU A 211 -2.03 18.44 21.53
C GLU A 211 -2.39 16.95 21.44
N SER A 212 -1.95 16.26 20.40
CA SER A 212 -2.26 14.85 20.14
C SER A 212 -1.07 14.15 19.47
N LEU A 213 -0.79 12.93 19.90
CA LEU A 213 0.22 12.08 19.28
C LEU A 213 -0.11 11.75 17.81
N PHE A 214 -1.40 11.65 17.47
CA PHE A 214 -1.89 11.18 16.19
C PHE A 214 -2.23 12.33 15.25
N PHE A 215 -1.98 12.13 13.95
CA PHE A 215 -2.33 13.08 12.89
C PHE A 215 -3.85 13.18 12.71
N PRO A 216 -4.36 14.35 12.24
CA PRO A 216 -5.74 14.42 11.75
C PRO A 216 -5.95 13.47 10.57
N GLU A 217 -7.17 13.02 10.37
CA GLU A 217 -7.50 12.08 9.29
C GLU A 217 -7.59 12.76 7.93
N TYR A 218 -8.19 13.95 7.87
CA TYR A 218 -8.40 14.65 6.60
C TYR A 218 -8.40 16.18 6.77
N TYR A 219 -8.26 16.87 5.65
CA TYR A 219 -8.45 18.30 5.53
C TYR A 219 -9.77 18.59 4.80
N ASP A 220 -10.67 19.36 5.44
CA ASP A 220 -11.91 19.87 4.80
C ASP A 220 -11.53 21.07 3.93
N ILE A 221 -11.55 20.88 2.60
CA ILE A 221 -11.09 21.88 1.63
C ILE A 221 -12.01 23.12 1.62
N ARG A 222 -13.31 22.96 1.92
CA ARG A 222 -14.26 24.06 1.91
C ARG A 222 -14.17 24.90 3.17
N LYS A 223 -13.93 24.26 4.31
CA LYS A 223 -13.82 24.92 5.60
C LYS A 223 -12.40 25.43 5.89
N GLY A 224 -11.40 24.90 5.17
CA GLY A 224 -10.01 25.25 5.40
C GLY A 224 -9.47 24.75 6.74
N GLN A 225 -9.89 23.55 7.19
CA GLN A 225 -9.53 23.05 8.51
C GLN A 225 -9.24 21.54 8.52
N TYR A 226 -8.34 21.13 9.42
CA TYR A 226 -8.09 19.73 9.72
C TYR A 226 -9.19 19.14 10.59
N VAL A 227 -9.48 17.85 10.36
CA VAL A 227 -10.51 17.12 11.11
C VAL A 227 -9.90 15.85 11.68
N SER A 228 -10.11 15.68 12.99
CA SER A 228 -9.64 14.55 13.79
C SER A 228 -10.80 13.71 14.29
N GLN A 229 -10.61 12.38 14.28
CA GLN A 229 -11.56 11.42 14.82
C GLN A 229 -11.17 10.99 16.25
N GLU A 230 -12.13 10.55 17.05
CA GLU A 230 -11.88 10.03 18.40
C GLU A 230 -11.03 8.74 18.39
N LYS A 231 -11.28 7.86 17.42
CA LYS A 231 -10.49 6.65 17.17
C LYS A 231 -9.69 6.80 15.90
N VAL A 232 -8.42 6.42 15.95
CA VAL A 232 -7.51 6.47 14.81
C VAL A 232 -7.29 5.09 14.24
N HIS A 233 -7.35 4.96 12.91
CA HIS A 233 -6.98 3.74 12.20
C HIS A 233 -5.48 3.73 11.94
N MET A 234 -4.79 2.67 12.36
CA MET A 234 -3.33 2.62 12.26
C MET A 234 -2.81 2.50 10.84
N VAL A 235 -3.58 1.96 9.90
CA VAL A 235 -3.25 2.01 8.47
C VAL A 235 -3.11 3.47 8.01
N ASP A 236 -4.09 4.33 8.32
CA ASP A 236 -4.05 5.74 7.94
C ASP A 236 -2.90 6.49 8.63
N GLN A 237 -2.74 6.29 9.94
CA GLN A 237 -1.69 6.97 10.70
C GLN A 237 -0.28 6.60 10.21
N LEU A 238 -0.04 5.33 9.91
CA LEU A 238 1.22 4.86 9.34
C LEU A 238 1.45 5.39 7.92
N LEU A 239 0.40 5.38 7.08
CA LEU A 239 0.49 5.98 5.74
C LEU A 239 0.80 7.47 5.80
N ILE A 240 0.15 8.23 6.70
CA ILE A 240 0.46 9.66 6.89
C ILE A 240 1.92 9.83 7.31
N ALA A 241 2.41 9.04 8.27
CA ALA A 241 3.80 9.10 8.72
C ALA A 241 4.79 8.76 7.58
N ILE A 242 4.54 7.69 6.82
CA ILE A 242 5.33 7.28 5.65
C ILE A 242 5.36 8.40 4.59
N ASN A 243 4.20 8.99 4.31
CA ASN A 243 4.07 10.05 3.32
C ASN A 243 4.81 11.33 3.77
N ARG A 244 4.73 11.67 5.05
CA ARG A 244 5.48 12.79 5.64
C ARG A 244 6.99 12.59 5.51
N GLU A 245 7.50 11.43 5.91
CA GLU A 245 8.93 11.09 5.74
C GLU A 245 9.38 11.18 4.28
N ALA A 246 8.56 10.68 3.33
CA ALA A 246 8.85 10.75 1.90
C ALA A 246 8.93 12.19 1.36
N HIS A 247 8.28 13.15 2.02
CA HIS A 247 8.33 14.57 1.70
C HIS A 247 9.33 15.37 2.56
N GLY A 248 10.13 14.69 3.38
CA GLY A 248 11.12 15.33 4.25
C GLY A 248 10.53 15.98 5.52
N TYR A 249 9.35 15.56 5.95
CA TYR A 249 8.67 16.01 7.16
C TYR A 249 8.69 14.94 8.25
N PRO A 250 9.76 14.82 9.06
CA PRO A 250 9.87 13.76 10.07
C PRO A 250 8.80 13.86 11.15
N SER A 251 8.50 12.72 11.78
CA SER A 251 7.46 12.57 12.79
C SER A 251 8.01 11.96 14.09
N PRO A 252 8.94 12.64 14.80
CA PRO A 252 9.74 12.04 15.87
C PRO A 252 8.90 11.56 17.08
N ALA A 253 7.85 12.29 17.47
CA ALA A 253 6.97 11.90 18.57
C ALA A 253 6.20 10.63 18.26
N PHE A 254 5.64 10.53 17.05
CA PHE A 254 4.93 9.34 16.57
C PHE A 254 5.87 8.14 16.44
N SER A 255 7.08 8.34 15.88
CA SER A 255 8.11 7.31 15.77
C SER A 255 8.53 6.77 17.14
N ALA A 256 8.80 7.63 18.10
CA ALA A 256 9.18 7.23 19.46
C ALA A 256 8.06 6.43 20.15
N TRP A 257 6.80 6.83 19.96
CA TRP A 257 5.66 6.09 20.49
C TRP A 257 5.50 4.71 19.84
N LEU A 258 5.62 4.61 18.50
CA LEU A 258 5.56 3.33 17.79
C LEU A 258 6.63 2.35 18.28
N GLN A 259 7.87 2.83 18.43
CA GLN A 259 8.97 2.02 18.96
C GLN A 259 8.69 1.54 20.40
N LYS A 260 8.20 2.43 21.26
CA LYS A 260 7.84 2.10 22.64
C LYS A 260 6.69 1.09 22.70
N GLU A 261 5.64 1.30 21.91
CA GLU A 261 4.46 0.43 21.84
C GLU A 261 4.87 -0.97 21.37
N TRP A 262 5.68 -1.04 20.28
CA TRP A 262 6.19 -2.31 19.76
C TRP A 262 7.08 -3.04 20.77
N LYS A 263 8.06 -2.36 21.37
CA LYS A 263 8.98 -2.97 22.35
C LYS A 263 8.24 -3.50 23.58
N ALA A 264 7.17 -2.80 24.01
CA ALA A 264 6.38 -3.21 25.17
C ALA A 264 5.44 -4.39 24.91
N LYS A 265 4.85 -4.47 23.71
CA LYS A 265 3.73 -5.40 23.43
C LYS A 265 4.05 -6.44 22.37
N GLN A 266 5.10 -6.24 21.56
CA GLN A 266 5.43 -7.05 20.37
C GLN A 266 4.26 -7.20 19.40
N LYS A 267 3.35 -6.22 19.39
CA LYS A 267 2.19 -6.11 18.51
C LYS A 267 1.67 -4.68 18.43
N LEU A 268 0.98 -4.38 17.33
CA LEU A 268 0.27 -3.13 17.11
C LEU A 268 -1.18 -3.46 16.71
N PHE A 269 -2.13 -2.79 17.34
CA PHE A 269 -3.56 -3.01 17.10
C PHE A 269 -4.08 -2.18 15.92
N GLY A 270 -5.20 -2.59 15.33
CA GLY A 270 -5.79 -1.91 14.17
C GLY A 270 -6.27 -0.48 14.46
N GLN A 271 -6.69 -0.18 15.70
CA GLN A 271 -7.17 1.14 16.10
C GLN A 271 -6.73 1.51 17.52
N TYR A 272 -6.59 2.84 17.74
CA TYR A 272 -6.28 3.43 19.04
C TYR A 272 -7.23 4.59 19.36
N VAL A 273 -7.46 4.84 20.65
CA VAL A 273 -8.17 6.04 21.12
C VAL A 273 -7.21 7.23 21.07
N ARG A 274 -7.58 8.27 20.37
CA ARG A 274 -6.73 9.46 20.14
C ARG A 274 -6.22 10.11 21.45
N ALA A 275 -7.12 10.32 22.38
CA ALA A 275 -6.79 11.05 23.62
C ALA A 275 -5.87 10.29 24.56
N SER A 276 -5.94 8.95 24.60
CA SER A 276 -5.20 8.12 25.57
C SER A 276 -4.08 7.30 24.95
N ALA A 277 -4.04 7.17 23.62
CA ALA A 277 -3.16 6.27 22.88
C ALA A 277 -3.30 4.79 23.36
N LEU A 278 -4.44 4.41 23.93
CA LEU A 278 -4.75 3.03 24.28
C LEU A 278 -5.41 2.33 23.10
N PRO A 279 -5.23 1.00 22.95
CA PRO A 279 -5.92 0.22 21.93
C PRO A 279 -7.45 0.39 22.03
N ALA A 280 -8.11 0.66 20.91
CA ALA A 280 -9.56 0.74 20.80
C ALA A 280 -10.19 -0.58 20.31
N VAL A 281 -9.35 -1.52 19.89
CA VAL A 281 -9.69 -2.87 19.40
C VAL A 281 -8.63 -3.85 19.88
N ASP A 282 -8.91 -5.14 19.79
CA ASP A 282 -8.01 -6.23 20.22
C ASP A 282 -7.38 -7.01 19.05
N TYR A 283 -7.77 -6.70 17.80
CA TYR A 283 -7.23 -7.37 16.61
C TYR A 283 -5.96 -6.74 16.09
N GLU A 284 -5.11 -7.59 15.51
CA GLU A 284 -3.92 -7.26 14.73
C GLU A 284 -4.25 -7.40 13.23
N SER A 285 -3.56 -6.66 12.36
CA SER A 285 -3.78 -6.65 10.92
C SER A 285 -2.47 -6.73 10.15
N LEU A 286 -2.43 -7.54 9.08
CA LEU A 286 -1.26 -7.67 8.22
C LEU A 286 -0.96 -6.38 7.44
N SER A 287 -1.99 -5.61 7.12
CA SER A 287 -1.83 -4.30 6.48
C SER A 287 -1.16 -3.28 7.42
N VAL A 288 -1.51 -3.29 8.71
CA VAL A 288 -0.81 -2.48 9.72
C VAL A 288 0.66 -2.87 9.80
N TYR A 289 0.97 -4.16 9.77
CA TYR A 289 2.36 -4.63 9.83
C TYR A 289 3.16 -4.36 8.57
N ASP A 290 2.54 -4.41 7.39
CA ASP A 290 3.20 -4.02 6.14
C ASP A 290 3.64 -2.55 6.19
N TYR A 291 2.74 -1.66 6.58
CA TYR A 291 3.07 -0.23 6.71
C TYR A 291 4.00 0.07 7.88
N LEU A 292 3.88 -0.64 9.00
CA LEU A 292 4.80 -0.46 10.14
C LEU A 292 6.24 -0.87 9.79
N ALA A 293 6.41 -2.02 9.13
CA ALA A 293 7.72 -2.46 8.66
C ALA A 293 8.30 -1.49 7.60
N LEU A 294 7.46 -0.98 6.70
CA LEU A 294 7.87 0.03 5.73
C LEU A 294 8.32 1.32 6.42
N TYR A 295 7.56 1.81 7.40
CA TYR A 295 7.90 3.00 8.16
C TYR A 295 9.22 2.83 8.91
N PHE A 296 9.42 1.73 9.63
CA PHE A 296 10.67 1.45 10.35
C PHE A 296 11.88 1.37 9.41
N LYS A 297 11.75 0.75 8.24
CA LYS A 297 12.81 0.77 7.22
C LYS A 297 13.12 2.19 6.75
N GLN A 298 12.10 2.98 6.48
CA GLN A 298 12.26 4.35 6.00
C GLN A 298 12.93 5.27 7.04
N THR A 299 12.73 5.00 8.33
CA THR A 299 13.36 5.75 9.44
C THR A 299 14.67 5.14 9.93
N GLY A 300 15.18 4.07 9.28
CA GLY A 300 16.47 3.44 9.62
C GLY A 300 16.41 2.42 10.76
N GLU A 301 15.22 2.01 11.19
CA GLU A 301 14.99 1.05 12.27
C GLU A 301 14.86 -0.38 11.72
N GLU A 302 15.92 -0.87 11.06
CA GLU A 302 15.94 -2.15 10.34
C GLU A 302 15.65 -3.36 11.25
N GLU A 303 16.14 -3.36 12.50
CA GLU A 303 15.91 -4.45 13.45
C GLU A 303 14.42 -4.56 13.82
N LEU A 304 13.77 -3.42 14.11
CA LEU A 304 12.34 -3.38 14.41
C LEU A 304 11.51 -3.80 13.19
N ALA A 305 11.90 -3.38 11.99
CA ALA A 305 11.25 -3.81 10.77
C ALA A 305 11.32 -5.34 10.60
N ALA A 306 12.47 -5.96 10.90
CA ALA A 306 12.64 -7.42 10.84
C ALA A 306 11.77 -8.16 11.88
N GLU A 307 11.64 -7.61 13.10
CA GLU A 307 10.76 -8.16 14.14
C GLU A 307 9.29 -8.11 13.70
N VAL A 308 8.84 -6.97 13.14
CA VAL A 308 7.49 -6.80 12.59
C VAL A 308 7.22 -7.82 11.49
N GLN A 309 8.17 -7.99 10.55
CA GLN A 309 8.05 -9.00 9.50
C GLN A 309 7.95 -10.43 10.07
N LYS A 310 8.71 -10.74 11.12
CA LYS A 310 8.62 -12.04 11.81
C LYS A 310 7.25 -12.25 12.43
N ARG A 311 6.68 -11.23 13.11
CA ARG A 311 5.33 -11.27 13.67
C ARG A 311 4.28 -11.47 12.60
N ALA A 312 4.33 -10.71 11.52
CA ALA A 312 3.41 -10.84 10.39
C ALA A 312 3.44 -12.25 9.76
N ARG A 313 4.63 -12.84 9.61
CA ARG A 313 4.75 -14.23 9.15
C ARG A 313 4.05 -15.23 10.07
N SER A 314 4.16 -15.07 11.38
CA SER A 314 3.48 -15.97 12.34
C SER A 314 1.97 -15.91 12.25
N ILE A 315 1.39 -14.73 11.96
CA ILE A 315 -0.05 -14.55 11.77
C ILE A 315 -0.50 -15.11 10.41
N SER A 316 0.27 -14.85 9.34
CA SER A 316 -0.08 -15.26 7.98
C SER A 316 0.17 -16.74 7.66
N SER A 317 0.77 -17.50 8.58
CA SER A 317 1.04 -18.94 8.41
C SER A 317 -0.16 -19.86 8.67
N GLY A 318 -1.24 -19.32 9.25
CA GLY A 318 -2.49 -20.06 9.46
C GLY A 318 -3.27 -20.31 8.16
N PRO A 319 -4.29 -21.17 8.20
CA PRO A 319 -5.19 -21.36 7.06
C PRO A 319 -5.92 -20.06 6.72
N LEU A 320 -6.25 -19.89 5.43
CA LEU A 320 -7.04 -18.73 4.99
C LEU A 320 -8.44 -18.78 5.65
N SER A 321 -8.79 -17.73 6.40
CA SER A 321 -10.12 -17.57 6.97
C SER A 321 -11.05 -16.93 5.96
N GLN A 322 -12.33 -17.31 5.96
CA GLN A 322 -13.37 -16.65 5.15
C GLN A 322 -13.62 -15.19 5.55
N GLU A 323 -13.15 -14.78 6.73
CA GLU A 323 -13.19 -13.39 7.21
C GLU A 323 -11.95 -12.56 6.79
N THR A 324 -10.97 -13.18 6.12
CA THR A 324 -9.76 -12.48 5.70
C THR A 324 -10.06 -11.57 4.51
N HIS A 325 -10.13 -10.26 4.73
CA HIS A 325 -10.32 -9.30 3.66
C HIS A 325 -9.10 -9.33 2.71
N PHE A 326 -9.33 -9.20 1.38
CA PHE A 326 -8.25 -9.24 0.39
C PHE A 326 -7.18 -8.17 0.64
N PHE A 327 -7.58 -7.00 1.10
CA PHE A 327 -6.67 -5.93 1.52
C PHE A 327 -5.62 -6.44 2.52
N ASP A 328 -6.06 -7.09 3.57
CA ASP A 328 -5.16 -7.60 4.61
C ASP A 328 -4.31 -8.78 4.11
N TYR A 329 -4.93 -9.69 3.36
CA TYR A 329 -4.24 -10.80 2.71
C TYR A 329 -3.08 -10.32 1.83
N ILE A 330 -3.34 -9.39 0.90
CA ILE A 330 -2.33 -8.97 -0.08
C ILE A 330 -1.22 -8.12 0.55
N HIS A 331 -1.53 -7.32 1.59
CA HIS A 331 -0.51 -6.61 2.36
C HIS A 331 0.46 -7.57 3.04
N GLY A 332 -0.02 -8.69 3.61
CA GLY A 332 0.84 -9.74 4.14
C GLY A 332 1.77 -10.35 3.08
N ARG A 333 1.36 -10.38 1.82
CA ARG A 333 2.18 -10.87 0.70
C ARG A 333 3.14 -9.80 0.15
N LEU A 334 2.73 -8.55 0.10
CA LEU A 334 3.59 -7.41 -0.25
C LEU A 334 4.74 -7.25 0.75
N LEU A 335 4.47 -7.39 2.04
CA LEU A 335 5.48 -7.37 3.09
C LEU A 335 6.58 -8.42 2.87
N GLN A 336 6.24 -9.59 2.34
CA GLN A 336 7.19 -10.67 2.06
C GLN A 336 8.05 -10.43 0.80
N LEU A 337 7.63 -9.52 -0.09
CA LEU A 337 8.40 -9.11 -1.28
C LEU A 337 9.43 -8.02 -0.96
N ARG A 338 9.20 -7.23 0.09
CA ARG A 338 10.04 -6.13 0.58
C ARG A 338 11.18 -6.62 1.46
#